data_e606145743697daeab7b6107d4aece1f
#
_entry.id   e606145743697daeab7b6107d4aece1f
#
_cell.length_a   1.000
_cell.length_b   1.000
_cell.length_c   1.000
_cell.angle_alpha   90.00
_cell.angle_beta   90.00
_cell.angle_gamma   90.00
#
_symmetry.space_group_name_H-M   'P 1'
#
loop_
_entity.id
_entity.type
_entity.pdbx_description
1 polymer ?
#
loop_
_entity_poly.entity_id
_entity_poly.type
_entity_poly.pdbx_seq_one_letter_code
_entity_poly.pdbx_strand_id
1 'polypeptide(L)'
;VSRSVSAGPEFWSERQGFLQRMGLGVSLCLAAGLAAMGFTGFLAISELLHSADPAWSRPRAGEEHSAPVTSSDGTGGATADDGTAHGTGGGPATTVGQSAPLNDSPLYRIGELGEVTCTAPELDKDDTESVETFAHAIADCLDDAWGDYFAGAGLEFSSPNRVYWTAAGHSPCGAFPSEGTAAFYCGANQGLYLGLEDIVAASAHNENPEAYTFLISHEYGHHVQGQSRILAQFHSERAGAEQEEADELSRRNELQANCLGGVFLGASGDSLGYGPAERRNILDDVRLRSDRGRHRTHGSAENGRMWTAHGMDRVDPASCDTWNADEGLVR
;
A
#
# COMPACT_ATOMS: atom_id res chain seq x y z
N VAL A 1 -17.72 -12.89 -61.80
CA VAL A 1 -18.39 -14.14 -61.43
C VAL A 1 -17.52 -14.82 -60.40
N SER A 2 -17.82 -14.53 -59.11
CA SER A 2 -17.14 -15.18 -57.96
C SER A 2 -17.98 -16.38 -57.54
N ARG A 3 -17.37 -17.56 -57.54
CA ARG A 3 -17.97 -18.76 -56.96
C ARG A 3 -17.53 -18.90 -55.51
N SER A 4 -18.50 -18.80 -54.59
CA SER A 4 -18.36 -19.22 -53.20
C SER A 4 -18.45 -20.74 -53.13
N VAL A 5 -17.46 -21.39 -52.56
CA VAL A 5 -17.48 -22.81 -52.20
C VAL A 5 -17.95 -22.91 -50.75
N SER A 6 -19.16 -23.46 -50.57
CA SER A 6 -19.73 -23.78 -49.27
C SER A 6 -19.17 -25.13 -48.83
N ALA A 7 -18.48 -25.17 -47.68
CA ALA A 7 -18.07 -26.41 -47.05
C ALA A 7 -19.26 -26.99 -46.27
N GLY A 8 -19.61 -28.25 -46.55
CA GLY A 8 -20.74 -28.94 -45.96
C GLY A 8 -20.50 -29.39 -44.51
N PRO A 9 -21.55 -29.77 -43.77
CA PRO A 9 -21.57 -30.04 -42.34
C PRO A 9 -20.90 -31.35 -41.89
N GLU A 10 -20.28 -32.11 -42.77
CA GLU A 10 -19.70 -33.41 -42.38
C GLU A 10 -18.29 -33.36 -41.79
N PHE A 11 -17.59 -32.21 -41.89
CA PHE A 11 -16.21 -32.11 -41.40
C PHE A 11 -16.08 -31.97 -39.86
N TRP A 12 -17.17 -31.70 -39.15
CA TRP A 12 -17.17 -31.48 -37.72
C TRP A 12 -17.53 -32.69 -36.88
N SER A 13 -18.13 -33.75 -37.46
CA SER A 13 -18.58 -34.91 -36.69
C SER A 13 -17.46 -35.90 -36.32
N GLU A 14 -16.41 -36.00 -37.12
CA GLU A 14 -15.31 -36.93 -36.84
C GLU A 14 -14.33 -36.45 -35.76
N ARG A 15 -14.19 -35.14 -35.53
CA ARG A 15 -13.34 -34.61 -34.48
C ARG A 15 -13.91 -34.76 -33.06
N GLN A 16 -15.22 -34.78 -32.91
CA GLN A 16 -15.85 -34.94 -31.59
C GLN A 16 -15.74 -36.38 -31.05
N GLY A 17 -15.77 -37.37 -31.93
CA GLY A 17 -15.64 -38.78 -31.54
C GLY A 17 -14.23 -39.17 -31.05
N PHE A 18 -13.19 -38.48 -31.53
CA PHE A 18 -11.80 -38.76 -31.15
C PHE A 18 -11.45 -38.14 -29.78
N LEU A 19 -11.93 -36.93 -29.48
CA LEU A 19 -11.71 -36.26 -28.22
C LEU A 19 -12.47 -36.89 -27.05
N GLN A 20 -13.66 -37.46 -27.29
CA GLN A 20 -14.42 -38.17 -26.26
C GLN A 20 -13.80 -39.53 -25.89
N ARG A 21 -13.09 -40.20 -26.80
CA ARG A 21 -12.40 -41.47 -26.47
C ARG A 21 -11.08 -41.30 -25.74
N MET A 22 -10.41 -40.17 -25.87
CA MET A 22 -9.20 -39.85 -25.10
C MET A 22 -9.52 -39.35 -23.68
N GLY A 23 -10.66 -38.70 -23.46
CA GLY A 23 -11.06 -38.16 -22.15
C GLY A 23 -11.36 -39.23 -21.10
N LEU A 24 -11.91 -40.38 -21.48
CA LEU A 24 -12.23 -41.45 -20.53
C LEU A 24 -11.00 -42.24 -20.04
N GLY A 25 -9.98 -42.40 -20.86
CA GLY A 25 -8.76 -43.10 -20.47
C GLY A 25 -7.87 -42.32 -19.48
N VAL A 26 -7.78 -41.02 -19.64
CA VAL A 26 -6.98 -40.13 -18.81
C VAL A 26 -7.66 -39.87 -17.45
N SER A 27 -8.99 -39.82 -17.39
CA SER A 27 -9.75 -39.65 -16.14
C SER A 27 -9.65 -40.85 -15.21
N LEU A 28 -9.55 -42.05 -15.75
CA LEU A 28 -9.39 -43.28 -14.93
C LEU A 28 -7.99 -43.45 -14.34
N CYS A 29 -6.95 -43.01 -15.03
CA CYS A 29 -5.57 -43.03 -14.51
C CYS A 29 -5.31 -41.95 -13.44
N LEU A 30 -5.96 -40.78 -13.55
CA LEU A 30 -5.86 -39.73 -12.51
C LEU A 30 -6.62 -40.09 -11.24
N ALA A 31 -7.76 -40.78 -11.31
CA ALA A 31 -8.51 -41.20 -10.14
C ALA A 31 -7.78 -42.29 -9.32
N ALA A 32 -7.03 -43.17 -9.95
CA ALA A 32 -6.25 -44.22 -9.29
C ALA A 32 -4.96 -43.69 -8.66
N GLY A 33 -4.34 -42.64 -9.25
CA GLY A 33 -3.13 -41.99 -8.71
C GLY A 33 -3.38 -41.10 -7.50
N LEU A 34 -4.54 -40.45 -7.45
CA LEU A 34 -4.93 -39.57 -6.34
C LEU A 34 -5.35 -40.34 -5.07
N ALA A 35 -5.87 -41.56 -5.20
CA ALA A 35 -6.25 -42.38 -4.05
C ALA A 35 -5.03 -42.98 -3.29
N ALA A 36 -3.89 -43.17 -3.96
CA ALA A 36 -2.68 -43.71 -3.32
C ALA A 36 -1.81 -42.64 -2.65
N MET A 37 -1.87 -41.37 -3.09
CA MET A 37 -1.14 -40.24 -2.48
C MET A 37 -1.91 -39.49 -1.40
N GLY A 38 -3.23 -39.69 -1.31
CA GLY A 38 -4.10 -38.99 -0.37
C GLY A 38 -3.95 -39.43 1.10
N PHE A 39 -3.42 -40.62 1.38
CA PHE A 39 -3.36 -41.15 2.75
C PHE A 39 -2.02 -40.91 3.46
N THR A 40 -0.94 -40.75 2.74
CA THR A 40 0.38 -40.40 3.32
C THR A 40 0.64 -38.90 3.36
N GLY A 41 0.00 -38.09 2.48
CA GLY A 41 0.11 -36.63 2.47
C GLY A 41 -0.71 -35.94 3.57
N PHE A 42 -1.80 -36.55 4.03
CA PHE A 42 -2.69 -35.93 5.02
C PHE A 42 -2.06 -35.85 6.43
N LEU A 43 -1.20 -36.77 6.79
CA LEU A 43 -0.53 -36.75 8.10
C LEU A 43 0.69 -35.81 8.14
N ALA A 44 1.33 -35.54 7.00
CA ALA A 44 2.48 -34.62 6.95
C ALA A 44 2.07 -33.15 6.84
N ILE A 45 0.90 -32.85 6.25
CA ILE A 45 0.39 -31.47 6.11
C ILE A 45 -0.26 -31.01 7.42
N SER A 46 -0.78 -31.91 8.24
CA SER A 46 -1.38 -31.56 9.55
C SER A 46 -0.36 -31.04 10.55
N GLU A 47 0.89 -31.44 10.46
CA GLU A 47 1.96 -30.93 11.35
C GLU A 47 2.59 -29.64 10.85
N LEU A 48 2.58 -29.38 9.53
CA LEU A 48 3.09 -28.12 8.96
C LEU A 48 2.15 -26.95 9.13
N LEU A 49 0.82 -27.20 9.23
CA LEU A 49 -0.17 -26.13 9.44
C LEU A 49 -0.28 -25.67 10.90
N HIS A 50 0.36 -26.35 11.85
CA HIS A 50 0.42 -25.95 13.26
C HIS A 50 1.71 -25.21 13.63
N SER A 51 2.61 -24.96 12.67
CA SER A 51 3.92 -24.34 12.92
C SER A 51 4.09 -22.98 12.20
N ALA A 52 3.09 -22.51 11.49
CA ALA A 52 3.15 -21.21 10.82
C ALA A 52 2.26 -20.20 11.58
N ASP A 53 2.70 -19.79 12.76
CA ASP A 53 2.30 -18.49 13.29
C ASP A 53 3.00 -17.41 12.46
N PRO A 54 2.27 -16.48 11.84
CA PRO A 54 2.90 -15.36 11.15
C PRO A 54 3.63 -14.50 12.20
N ALA A 55 4.92 -14.28 11.98
CA ALA A 55 5.83 -13.58 12.87
C ALA A 55 5.54 -12.08 13.08
N TRP A 56 4.30 -11.66 12.97
CA TRP A 56 3.81 -10.27 13.14
C TRP A 56 3.36 -9.95 14.55
N SER A 57 3.28 -10.93 15.43
CA SER A 57 2.69 -10.76 16.74
C SER A 57 3.74 -10.99 17.82
N ARG A 58 4.48 -9.96 18.21
CA ARG A 58 4.90 -9.51 19.53
C ARG A 58 6.30 -8.89 19.51
N PRO A 59 6.46 -7.65 19.96
CA PRO A 59 7.76 -7.17 20.41
C PRO A 59 8.15 -7.98 21.65
N ARG A 60 9.30 -8.66 21.59
CA ARG A 60 9.91 -9.25 22.77
C ARG A 60 10.24 -8.13 23.76
N ALA A 61 9.70 -8.23 24.97
CA ALA A 61 10.13 -7.43 26.09
C ALA A 61 11.66 -7.59 26.25
N GLY A 62 12.36 -6.44 26.25
CA GLY A 62 13.80 -6.39 26.39
C GLY A 62 14.25 -6.92 27.73
N GLU A 63 15.28 -7.74 27.70
CA GLU A 63 16.10 -8.03 28.88
C GLU A 63 16.85 -6.75 29.27
N GLU A 64 16.58 -6.26 30.46
CA GLU A 64 17.32 -5.21 31.12
C GLU A 64 18.76 -5.69 31.38
N HIS A 65 19.72 -5.11 30.67
CA HIS A 65 21.12 -5.16 31.09
C HIS A 65 21.41 -3.90 31.90
N SER A 66 21.34 -4.06 33.23
CA SER A 66 21.84 -3.08 34.18
C SER A 66 23.36 -3.00 34.12
N ALA A 67 23.90 -1.87 33.68
CA ALA A 67 25.29 -1.52 33.87
C ALA A 67 25.42 -0.57 35.09
N PRO A 68 26.44 -0.72 35.92
CA PRO A 68 26.52 0.02 37.19
C PRO A 68 26.99 1.48 36.98
N VAL A 69 26.24 2.39 37.56
CA VAL A 69 26.61 3.81 37.64
C VAL A 69 27.57 4.00 38.82
N THR A 70 28.80 4.39 38.53
CA THR A 70 29.75 4.85 39.52
C THR A 70 29.43 6.30 39.91
N SER A 71 29.11 6.51 41.16
CA SER A 71 28.98 7.83 41.79
C SER A 71 30.34 8.50 41.92
N SER A 72 30.44 9.77 41.57
CA SER A 72 31.48 10.65 42.06
C SER A 72 30.85 11.91 42.63
N ASP A 73 31.05 12.08 43.95
CA ASP A 73 30.74 13.25 44.73
C ASP A 73 31.53 14.49 44.28
N GLY A 74 30.86 15.65 44.32
CA GLY A 74 31.49 16.94 44.11
C GLY A 74 30.65 18.04 44.75
N THR A 75 30.98 18.35 46.01
CA THR A 75 30.44 19.42 46.86
C THR A 75 30.83 20.83 46.41
N GLY A 76 29.93 21.79 46.63
CA GLY A 76 30.17 23.26 46.68
C GLY A 76 28.95 24.02 46.14
N GLY A 77 28.16 24.70 46.89
CA GLY A 77 28.31 25.70 47.91
C GLY A 77 27.75 27.04 47.43
N ALA A 78 26.53 27.36 47.92
CA ALA A 78 25.93 28.67 48.22
C ALA A 78 26.10 29.87 47.24
N THR A 79 25.02 30.56 46.88
CA THR A 79 24.44 31.72 47.61
C THR A 79 23.17 32.19 46.84
N ALA A 80 22.18 32.60 47.63
CA ALA A 80 20.94 33.24 47.20
C ALA A 80 21.20 34.67 46.69
N ASP A 81 20.45 35.13 45.69
CA ASP A 81 20.02 36.52 45.64
C ASP A 81 18.61 36.65 45.05
N ASP A 82 17.86 37.54 45.67
CA ASP A 82 16.46 37.88 45.54
C ASP A 82 16.27 38.85 44.36
N GLY A 83 15.27 38.65 43.49
CA GLY A 83 15.01 39.57 42.38
C GLY A 83 13.62 39.36 41.77
N THR A 84 12.60 39.90 42.44
CA THR A 84 11.24 40.07 41.93
C THR A 84 11.19 40.81 40.58
N ALA A 85 10.62 40.22 39.54
CA ALA A 85 10.02 40.98 38.43
C ALA A 85 8.84 40.24 37.84
N HIS A 86 7.68 40.84 37.92
CA HIS A 86 6.44 40.46 37.24
C HIS A 86 6.60 40.51 35.69
N GLY A 87 6.18 39.43 35.00
CA GLY A 87 6.00 39.40 33.56
C GLY A 87 4.89 38.41 33.21
N THR A 88 3.66 38.93 33.10
CA THR A 88 2.49 38.22 32.59
C THR A 88 2.68 37.89 31.10
N GLY A 89 2.48 36.63 30.70
CA GLY A 89 2.48 36.20 29.31
C GLY A 89 2.67 34.69 29.17
N GLY A 90 1.90 33.89 29.90
CA GLY A 90 1.82 32.45 29.66
C GLY A 90 0.85 32.16 28.52
N GLY A 91 1.37 32.04 27.28
CA GLY A 91 0.67 31.30 26.28
C GLY A 91 0.58 29.82 26.69
N PRO A 92 -0.46 29.08 26.31
CA PRO A 92 -0.56 27.69 26.71
C PRO A 92 0.64 26.92 26.11
N ALA A 93 1.45 26.35 27.02
CA ALA A 93 2.46 25.38 26.63
C ALA A 93 1.71 24.24 25.90
N THR A 94 1.99 24.10 24.62
CA THR A 94 1.52 22.97 23.83
C THR A 94 2.07 21.71 24.50
N THR A 95 1.23 20.98 25.20
CA THR A 95 1.56 19.68 25.76
C THR A 95 1.86 18.74 24.60
N VAL A 96 3.15 18.47 24.40
CA VAL A 96 3.62 17.38 23.55
C VAL A 96 3.10 16.09 24.19
N GLY A 97 2.08 15.44 23.60
CA GLY A 97 1.69 14.12 24.06
C GLY A 97 0.24 13.66 23.92
N GLN A 98 -0.63 14.34 23.21
CA GLN A 98 -1.91 13.73 22.80
C GLN A 98 -1.88 13.52 21.29
N SER A 99 -1.89 12.24 20.85
CA SER A 99 -2.12 11.89 19.46
C SER A 99 -3.51 12.42 19.08
N ALA A 100 -3.60 13.18 17.99
CA ALA A 100 -4.89 13.61 17.48
C ALA A 100 -5.67 12.36 17.03
N PRO A 101 -6.99 12.31 17.19
CA PRO A 101 -7.79 11.22 16.64
C PRO A 101 -7.55 11.08 15.13
N LEU A 102 -7.72 9.87 14.59
CA LEU A 102 -7.51 9.57 13.15
C LEU A 102 -8.30 10.51 12.21
N ASN A 103 -9.46 10.97 12.66
CA ASN A 103 -10.35 11.87 11.94
C ASN A 103 -10.08 13.37 12.17
N ASP A 104 -9.02 13.74 12.89
CA ASP A 104 -8.66 15.13 13.20
C ASP A 104 -7.24 15.50 12.72
N SER A 105 -6.77 14.84 11.66
CA SER A 105 -5.45 15.12 11.09
C SER A 105 -5.40 16.53 10.48
N PRO A 106 -4.25 17.23 10.60
CA PRO A 106 -4.01 18.47 9.87
C PRO A 106 -4.22 18.35 8.36
N LEU A 107 -3.98 17.17 7.79
CA LEU A 107 -4.17 16.85 6.38
C LEU A 107 -5.56 17.24 5.86
N TYR A 108 -6.60 17.13 6.69
CA TYR A 108 -7.99 17.42 6.28
C TYR A 108 -8.35 18.91 6.31
N ARG A 109 -7.39 19.81 6.57
CA ARG A 109 -7.65 21.26 6.73
C ARG A 109 -6.85 22.12 5.77
N ILE A 110 -6.03 21.51 4.90
CA ILE A 110 -5.15 22.23 4.00
C ILE A 110 -5.91 22.69 2.74
N GLY A 111 -6.82 21.85 2.24
CA GLY A 111 -7.58 22.10 1.01
C GLY A 111 -7.09 21.26 -0.17
N GLU A 112 -7.37 21.69 -1.40
CA GLU A 112 -7.02 20.96 -2.61
C GLU A 112 -5.51 20.90 -2.84
N LEU A 113 -5.01 19.79 -3.44
CA LEU A 113 -3.61 19.63 -3.82
C LEU A 113 -3.18 20.64 -4.92
N GLY A 114 -4.13 21.10 -5.70
CA GLY A 114 -3.84 21.95 -6.85
C GLY A 114 -3.39 21.16 -8.08
N GLU A 115 -3.10 21.88 -9.16
CA GLU A 115 -2.59 21.29 -10.40
C GLU A 115 -1.12 20.92 -10.24
N VAL A 116 -0.76 19.69 -10.61
CA VAL A 116 0.62 19.17 -10.54
C VAL A 116 1.17 18.99 -11.95
N THR A 117 2.28 19.66 -12.26
CA THR A 117 3.00 19.41 -13.50
C THR A 117 3.99 18.28 -13.32
N CYS A 118 3.73 17.15 -13.97
CA CYS A 118 4.53 15.94 -13.88
C CYS A 118 4.97 15.48 -15.28
N THR A 119 6.18 14.99 -15.40
CA THR A 119 6.70 14.40 -16.64
C THR A 119 7.31 13.05 -16.33
N ALA A 120 6.83 12.03 -16.99
CA ALA A 120 7.37 10.68 -16.90
C ALA A 120 7.97 10.24 -18.26
N PRO A 121 9.06 9.47 -18.26
CA PRO A 121 9.58 8.85 -19.49
C PRO A 121 8.61 7.77 -20.00
N GLU A 122 8.79 7.34 -21.25
CA GLU A 122 8.12 6.14 -21.74
C GLU A 122 8.53 4.92 -20.91
N LEU A 123 7.56 4.06 -20.61
CA LEU A 123 7.78 2.86 -19.83
C LEU A 123 7.91 1.65 -20.76
N ASP A 124 9.07 0.99 -20.73
CA ASP A 124 9.24 -0.37 -21.22
C ASP A 124 9.24 -1.32 -20.01
N LYS A 125 8.13 -2.02 -19.80
CA LYS A 125 7.96 -2.95 -18.67
C LYS A 125 8.88 -4.18 -18.72
N ASP A 126 9.42 -4.50 -19.88
CA ASP A 126 10.34 -5.63 -20.09
C ASP A 126 11.81 -5.23 -19.89
N ASP A 127 12.07 -3.93 -19.64
CA ASP A 127 13.38 -3.38 -19.31
C ASP A 127 13.39 -2.83 -17.86
N THR A 128 14.09 -3.51 -16.97
CA THR A 128 14.18 -3.14 -15.54
C THR A 128 14.72 -1.73 -15.32
N GLU A 129 15.68 -1.25 -16.15
CA GLU A 129 16.23 0.11 -16.08
C GLU A 129 15.17 1.15 -16.46
N SER A 130 14.32 0.84 -17.45
CA SER A 130 13.18 1.67 -17.82
C SER A 130 12.16 1.75 -16.70
N VAL A 131 11.82 0.62 -16.07
CA VAL A 131 10.90 0.57 -14.92
C VAL A 131 11.42 1.39 -13.75
N GLU A 132 12.72 1.28 -13.42
CA GLU A 132 13.35 2.05 -12.36
C GLU A 132 13.34 3.55 -12.66
N THR A 133 13.70 3.94 -13.90
CA THR A 133 13.70 5.34 -14.33
C THR A 133 12.30 5.95 -14.28
N PHE A 134 11.31 5.20 -14.72
CA PHE A 134 9.90 5.61 -14.64
C PHE A 134 9.45 5.78 -13.18
N ALA A 135 9.78 4.81 -12.31
CA ALA A 135 9.42 4.86 -10.90
C ALA A 135 10.07 6.05 -10.18
N HIS A 136 11.33 6.37 -10.51
CA HIS A 136 12.00 7.56 -10.01
C HIS A 136 11.28 8.85 -10.44
N ALA A 137 10.92 8.98 -11.72
CA ALA A 137 10.25 10.17 -12.23
C ALA A 137 8.89 10.41 -11.57
N ILE A 138 8.10 9.35 -11.37
CA ILE A 138 6.82 9.44 -10.66
C ILE A 138 7.04 9.80 -9.19
N ALA A 139 8.03 9.21 -8.53
CA ALA A 139 8.32 9.53 -7.13
C ALA A 139 8.84 10.96 -6.96
N ASP A 140 9.61 11.52 -7.93
CA ASP A 140 10.01 12.93 -7.93
C ASP A 140 8.79 13.86 -8.03
N CYS A 141 7.85 13.55 -8.92
CA CYS A 141 6.59 14.30 -9.02
C CYS A 141 5.78 14.27 -7.71
N LEU A 142 5.75 13.11 -7.03
CA LEU A 142 5.06 12.95 -5.76
C LEU A 142 5.75 13.74 -4.64
N ASP A 143 7.09 13.77 -4.62
CA ASP A 143 7.88 14.56 -3.67
C ASP A 143 7.57 16.04 -3.81
N ASP A 144 7.59 16.56 -5.05
CA ASP A 144 7.31 17.97 -5.34
C ASP A 144 5.86 18.33 -4.96
N ALA A 145 4.88 17.53 -5.40
CA ALA A 145 3.46 17.78 -5.15
C ALA A 145 3.12 17.82 -3.66
N TRP A 146 3.52 16.77 -2.93
CA TRP A 146 3.21 16.68 -1.50
C TRP A 146 4.09 17.61 -0.67
N GLY A 147 5.36 17.82 -1.07
CA GLY A 147 6.25 18.79 -0.43
C GLY A 147 5.66 20.20 -0.46
N ASP A 148 5.22 20.65 -1.63
CA ASP A 148 4.59 21.97 -1.81
C ASP A 148 3.26 22.07 -1.05
N TYR A 149 2.47 20.99 -1.03
CA TYR A 149 1.21 20.94 -0.31
C TYR A 149 1.40 21.12 1.20
N PHE A 150 2.32 20.37 1.83
CA PHE A 150 2.63 20.49 3.26
C PHE A 150 3.27 21.85 3.57
N ALA A 151 4.21 22.32 2.73
CA ALA A 151 4.85 23.61 2.91
C ALA A 151 3.85 24.79 2.83
N GLY A 152 2.86 24.71 1.92
CA GLY A 152 1.77 25.67 1.82
C GLY A 152 0.94 25.80 3.10
N ALA A 153 0.87 24.73 3.90
CA ALA A 153 0.23 24.70 5.21
C ALA A 153 1.15 25.05 6.38
N GLY A 154 2.44 25.31 6.13
CA GLY A 154 3.45 25.52 7.16
C GLY A 154 3.78 24.25 7.96
N LEU A 155 3.55 23.07 7.37
CA LEU A 155 3.86 21.77 7.94
C LEU A 155 5.21 21.26 7.41
N GLU A 156 5.92 20.52 8.24
CA GLU A 156 7.16 19.85 7.83
C GLU A 156 6.82 18.65 6.94
N PHE A 157 7.65 18.44 5.93
CA PHE A 157 7.59 17.30 5.03
C PHE A 157 9.02 16.84 4.69
N SER A 158 9.20 15.56 4.54
CA SER A 158 10.44 14.97 4.03
C SER A 158 10.12 13.88 3.03
N SER A 159 10.79 13.89 1.88
CA SER A 159 10.65 12.83 0.89
C SER A 159 11.01 11.45 1.47
N PRO A 160 10.37 10.36 1.02
CA PRO A 160 10.69 9.03 1.50
C PRO A 160 12.06 8.55 1.00
N ASN A 161 12.72 7.70 1.79
CA ASN A 161 13.85 6.94 1.28
C ASN A 161 13.35 5.95 0.23
N ARG A 162 13.97 5.92 -0.96
CA ARG A 162 13.58 5.05 -2.06
C ARG A 162 14.47 3.84 -2.13
N VAL A 163 13.88 2.66 -2.19
CA VAL A 163 14.57 1.37 -2.34
C VAL A 163 13.92 0.60 -3.46
N TYR A 164 14.65 0.45 -4.56
CA TYR A 164 14.24 -0.36 -5.69
C TYR A 164 14.98 -1.70 -5.61
N TRP A 165 14.24 -2.83 -5.69
CA TRP A 165 14.89 -4.14 -5.57
C TRP A 165 14.62 -5.01 -6.79
N THR A 166 15.66 -5.81 -7.14
CA THR A 166 15.63 -6.94 -8.07
C THR A 166 16.02 -8.24 -7.38
N ALA A 167 16.42 -8.16 -6.11
CA ALA A 167 16.82 -9.29 -5.28
C ALA A 167 16.30 -9.12 -3.85
N ALA A 168 16.12 -10.24 -3.16
CA ALA A 168 15.66 -10.27 -1.79
C ALA A 168 16.55 -9.47 -0.84
N GLY A 169 15.92 -8.76 0.09
CA GLY A 169 16.59 -7.95 1.10
C GLY A 169 15.80 -7.86 2.40
N HIS A 170 16.20 -6.94 3.28
CA HIS A 170 15.55 -6.70 4.56
C HIS A 170 15.36 -5.19 4.77
N SER A 171 14.18 -4.84 5.28
CA SER A 171 13.85 -3.50 5.77
C SER A 171 13.58 -3.57 7.28
N PRO A 172 13.47 -2.43 7.98
CA PRO A 172 12.99 -2.42 9.37
C PRO A 172 11.57 -3.00 9.55
N CYS A 173 10.77 -3.05 8.48
CA CYS A 173 9.42 -3.62 8.47
C CYS A 173 9.38 -5.11 8.08
N GLY A 174 10.50 -5.74 7.74
CA GLY A 174 10.59 -7.15 7.41
C GLY A 174 11.43 -7.44 6.16
N ALA A 175 11.49 -8.72 5.81
CA ALA A 175 12.14 -9.18 4.58
C ALA A 175 11.29 -8.84 3.34
N PHE A 176 11.96 -8.57 2.20
CA PHE A 176 11.32 -8.36 0.91
C PHE A 176 12.04 -9.18 -0.19
N PRO A 177 11.34 -9.63 -1.27
CA PRO A 177 9.89 -9.61 -1.36
C PRO A 177 9.26 -10.53 -0.30
N SER A 178 8.08 -10.18 0.17
CA SER A 178 7.21 -11.10 0.90
C SER A 178 6.13 -11.62 -0.05
N GLU A 179 5.50 -12.74 0.27
CA GLU A 179 4.48 -13.36 -0.59
C GLU A 179 3.36 -12.35 -0.91
N GLY A 180 3.15 -12.10 -2.19
CA GLY A 180 2.11 -11.19 -2.71
C GLY A 180 2.41 -9.70 -2.57
N THR A 181 3.61 -9.31 -2.13
CA THR A 181 4.00 -7.90 -1.96
C THR A 181 4.97 -7.48 -3.05
N ALA A 182 4.54 -6.61 -3.94
CA ALA A 182 5.34 -6.03 -5.02
C ALA A 182 5.94 -4.67 -4.64
N ALA A 183 5.29 -3.96 -3.73
CA ALA A 183 5.69 -2.67 -3.21
C ALA A 183 5.19 -2.52 -1.77
N PHE A 184 5.80 -1.66 -0.97
CA PHE A 184 5.31 -1.29 0.36
C PHE A 184 5.99 -0.02 0.87
N TYR A 185 5.27 0.69 1.73
CA TYR A 185 5.85 1.77 2.53
C TYR A 185 6.23 1.25 3.92
N CYS A 186 7.45 1.56 4.37
CA CYS A 186 7.92 1.23 5.72
C CYS A 186 8.01 2.49 6.57
N GLY A 187 7.06 2.67 7.49
CA GLY A 187 7.03 3.85 8.39
C GLY A 187 8.23 3.96 9.33
N ALA A 188 8.89 2.83 9.66
CA ALA A 188 10.02 2.82 10.60
C ALA A 188 11.26 3.56 10.09
N ASN A 189 11.46 3.63 8.77
CA ASN A 189 12.54 4.38 8.14
C ASN A 189 12.06 5.32 7.01
N GLN A 190 10.75 5.55 6.94
CA GLN A 190 10.11 6.34 5.89
C GLN A 190 10.52 5.86 4.48
N GLY A 191 10.58 4.54 4.30
CA GLY A 191 11.08 3.93 3.08
C GLY A 191 9.95 3.55 2.11
N LEU A 192 10.05 4.00 0.87
CA LEU A 192 9.25 3.56 -0.26
C LEU A 192 10.01 2.42 -0.95
N TYR A 193 9.49 1.22 -0.86
CA TYR A 193 10.10 0.01 -1.37
C TYR A 193 9.34 -0.50 -2.59
N LEU A 194 10.02 -0.66 -3.73
CA LEU A 194 9.43 -1.09 -4.99
C LEU A 194 10.26 -2.23 -5.61
N GLY A 195 9.66 -3.39 -5.82
CA GLY A 195 10.25 -4.49 -6.57
C GLY A 195 10.05 -4.31 -8.07
N LEU A 196 11.14 -4.05 -8.81
CA LEU A 196 11.02 -3.66 -10.21
C LEU A 196 10.36 -4.73 -11.08
N GLU A 197 10.69 -6.00 -10.87
CA GLU A 197 10.03 -7.12 -11.56
C GLU A 197 8.69 -7.47 -10.89
N ASP A 198 8.60 -7.31 -9.56
CA ASP A 198 7.40 -7.65 -8.79
C ASP A 198 6.23 -6.72 -9.12
N ILE A 199 6.45 -5.40 -9.31
CA ILE A 199 5.38 -4.47 -9.70
C ILE A 199 4.85 -4.76 -11.10
N VAL A 200 5.70 -5.21 -12.04
CA VAL A 200 5.30 -5.65 -13.37
C VAL A 200 4.42 -6.88 -13.28
N ALA A 201 4.85 -7.89 -12.52
CA ALA A 201 4.06 -9.10 -12.31
C ALA A 201 2.72 -8.83 -11.61
N ALA A 202 2.72 -7.97 -10.58
CA ALA A 202 1.52 -7.59 -9.83
C ALA A 202 0.53 -6.77 -10.65
N SER A 203 1.00 -6.03 -11.65
CA SER A 203 0.15 -5.32 -12.64
C SER A 203 -0.26 -6.21 -13.81
N ALA A 204 -0.13 -7.53 -13.68
CA ALA A 204 -0.45 -8.52 -14.72
C ALA A 204 0.26 -8.26 -16.07
N HIS A 205 1.50 -7.75 -16.00
CA HIS A 205 2.32 -7.34 -17.16
C HIS A 205 1.61 -6.31 -18.05
N ASN A 206 0.88 -5.39 -17.44
CA ASN A 206 0.15 -4.35 -18.14
C ASN A 206 1.12 -3.43 -18.89
N GLU A 207 0.74 -3.00 -20.10
CA GLU A 207 1.49 -2.03 -20.90
C GLU A 207 1.18 -0.58 -20.50
N ASN A 208 0.19 -0.36 -19.64
CA ASN A 208 -0.33 0.96 -19.30
C ASN A 208 0.47 1.60 -18.17
N PRO A 209 1.24 2.67 -18.41
CA PRO A 209 2.08 3.32 -17.39
C PRO A 209 1.26 3.88 -16.21
N GLU A 210 0.00 4.23 -16.42
CA GLU A 210 -0.89 4.73 -15.38
C GLU A 210 -1.19 3.69 -14.28
N ALA A 211 -1.12 2.38 -14.58
CA ALA A 211 -1.27 1.33 -13.57
C ALA A 211 -0.09 1.32 -12.58
N TYR A 212 1.13 1.53 -13.08
CA TYR A 212 2.33 1.65 -12.25
C TYR A 212 2.33 2.97 -11.48
N THR A 213 1.91 4.06 -12.12
CA THR A 213 1.74 5.36 -11.44
C THR A 213 0.78 5.25 -10.27
N PHE A 214 -0.35 4.54 -10.44
CA PHE A 214 -1.30 4.31 -9.34
C PHE A 214 -0.65 3.54 -8.19
N LEU A 215 0.07 2.44 -8.45
CA LEU A 215 0.74 1.66 -7.42
C LEU A 215 1.72 2.52 -6.61
N ILE A 216 2.59 3.27 -7.31
CA ILE A 216 3.58 4.15 -6.67
C ILE A 216 2.88 5.23 -5.84
N SER A 217 1.80 5.81 -6.37
CA SER A 217 1.02 6.83 -5.67
C SER A 217 0.28 6.30 -4.45
N HIS A 218 -0.15 5.04 -4.47
CA HIS A 218 -0.77 4.36 -3.33
C HIS A 218 0.25 4.19 -2.19
N GLU A 219 1.43 3.63 -2.48
CA GLU A 219 2.49 3.48 -1.48
C GLU A 219 2.97 4.84 -0.95
N TYR A 220 2.99 5.84 -1.81
CA TYR A 220 3.26 7.22 -1.41
C TYR A 220 2.13 7.79 -0.54
N GLY A 221 0.89 7.36 -0.74
CA GLY A 221 -0.24 7.67 0.13
C GLY A 221 0.02 7.26 1.58
N HIS A 222 0.66 6.10 1.82
CA HIS A 222 1.11 5.69 3.15
C HIS A 222 2.21 6.59 3.70
N HIS A 223 3.08 7.13 2.84
CA HIS A 223 4.05 8.14 3.26
C HIS A 223 3.35 9.43 3.73
N VAL A 224 2.35 9.91 2.98
CA VAL A 224 1.53 11.07 3.37
C VAL A 224 0.82 10.83 4.70
N GLN A 225 0.25 9.63 4.93
CA GLN A 225 -0.30 9.22 6.23
C GLN A 225 0.76 9.27 7.34
N GLY A 226 2.00 8.86 7.03
CA GLY A 226 3.14 8.94 7.94
C GLY A 226 3.47 10.39 8.33
N GLN A 227 3.64 11.27 7.33
CA GLN A 227 3.96 12.69 7.53
C GLN A 227 2.84 13.44 8.28
N SER A 228 1.58 13.07 8.08
CA SER A 228 0.41 13.63 8.75
C SER A 228 0.07 12.97 10.10
N ARG A 229 0.91 12.03 10.57
CA ARG A 229 0.77 11.25 11.83
C ARG A 229 -0.41 10.30 11.87
N ILE A 230 -1.18 10.15 10.80
CA ILE A 230 -2.29 9.19 10.69
C ILE A 230 -1.76 7.77 10.89
N LEU A 231 -0.66 7.42 10.20
CA LEU A 231 -0.10 6.06 10.27
C LEU A 231 0.34 5.67 11.68
N ALA A 232 0.92 6.59 12.45
CA ALA A 232 1.33 6.34 13.83
C ALA A 232 0.11 6.09 14.74
N GLN A 233 -0.96 6.88 14.58
CA GLN A 233 -2.20 6.70 15.32
C GLN A 233 -2.90 5.40 14.94
N PHE A 234 -2.99 5.09 13.65
CA PHE A 234 -3.51 3.82 13.14
C PHE A 234 -2.81 2.61 13.79
N HIS A 235 -1.48 2.59 13.80
CA HIS A 235 -0.75 1.48 14.42
C HIS A 235 -1.02 1.37 15.93
N SER A 236 -1.16 2.50 16.63
CA SER A 236 -1.48 2.52 18.05
C SER A 236 -2.88 1.95 18.32
N GLU A 237 -3.90 2.34 17.57
CA GLU A 237 -5.27 1.86 17.73
C GLU A 237 -5.37 0.38 17.35
N ARG A 238 -4.79 0.01 16.20
CA ARG A 238 -4.80 -1.37 15.71
C ARG A 238 -4.13 -2.35 16.69
N ALA A 239 -3.07 -1.95 17.37
CA ALA A 239 -2.35 -2.81 18.33
C ALA A 239 -3.19 -3.19 19.54
N GLY A 240 -4.19 -2.37 19.91
CA GLY A 240 -5.12 -2.63 21.02
C GLY A 240 -6.45 -3.24 20.63
N ALA A 241 -6.72 -3.39 19.31
CA ALA A 241 -8.00 -3.80 18.78
C ALA A 241 -8.13 -5.33 18.70
N GLU A 242 -9.36 -5.83 18.79
CA GLU A 242 -9.70 -7.21 18.43
C GLU A 242 -9.57 -7.40 16.90
N GLN A 243 -9.45 -8.67 16.45
CA GLN A 243 -9.11 -8.98 15.05
C GLN A 243 -10.06 -8.33 14.02
N GLU A 244 -11.38 -8.34 14.26
CA GLU A 244 -12.36 -7.76 13.34
C GLU A 244 -12.21 -6.23 13.22
N GLU A 245 -12.00 -5.57 14.34
CA GLU A 245 -11.71 -4.12 14.41
C GLU A 245 -10.35 -3.80 13.79
N ALA A 246 -9.31 -4.60 14.07
CA ALA A 246 -7.99 -4.45 13.47
C ALA A 246 -8.02 -4.59 11.94
N ASP A 247 -8.84 -5.50 11.41
CA ASP A 247 -9.05 -5.66 9.97
C ASP A 247 -9.81 -4.46 9.38
N GLU A 248 -10.80 -3.91 10.10
CA GLU A 248 -11.50 -2.69 9.66
C GLU A 248 -10.57 -1.48 9.64
N LEU A 249 -9.79 -1.27 10.70
CA LEU A 249 -8.78 -0.20 10.75
C LEU A 249 -7.79 -0.32 9.59
N SER A 250 -7.37 -1.55 9.26
CA SER A 250 -6.48 -1.80 8.11
C SER A 250 -7.15 -1.40 6.80
N ARG A 251 -8.41 -1.80 6.56
CA ARG A 251 -9.15 -1.40 5.35
C ARG A 251 -9.30 0.12 5.24
N ARG A 252 -9.59 0.81 6.34
CA ARG A 252 -9.66 2.28 6.36
C ARG A 252 -8.34 2.92 5.95
N ASN A 253 -7.22 2.41 6.48
CA ASN A 253 -5.88 2.87 6.15
C ASN A 253 -5.55 2.67 4.66
N GLU A 254 -5.81 1.49 4.12
CA GLU A 254 -5.55 1.14 2.72
C GLU A 254 -6.43 1.93 1.74
N LEU A 255 -7.73 2.03 2.04
CA LEU A 255 -8.67 2.80 1.21
C LEU A 255 -8.36 4.30 1.24
N GLN A 256 -7.83 4.81 2.35
CA GLN A 256 -7.32 6.18 2.41
C GLN A 256 -6.08 6.35 1.51
N ALA A 257 -5.13 5.40 1.53
CA ALA A 257 -3.98 5.43 0.63
C ALA A 257 -4.40 5.38 -0.85
N ASN A 258 -5.40 4.56 -1.19
CA ASN A 258 -6.02 4.56 -2.52
C ASN A 258 -6.58 5.94 -2.90
N CYS A 259 -7.27 6.60 -1.98
CA CYS A 259 -7.84 7.93 -2.21
C CYS A 259 -6.74 8.99 -2.37
N LEU A 260 -5.73 9.00 -1.50
CA LEU A 260 -4.59 9.92 -1.57
C LEU A 260 -3.78 9.74 -2.87
N GLY A 261 -3.56 8.48 -3.29
CA GLY A 261 -3.01 8.18 -4.62
C GLY A 261 -3.90 8.73 -5.74
N GLY A 262 -5.22 8.60 -5.58
CA GLY A 262 -6.21 9.18 -6.47
C GLY A 262 -6.13 10.72 -6.55
N VAL A 263 -5.93 11.39 -5.41
CA VAL A 263 -5.74 12.87 -5.36
C VAL A 263 -4.56 13.30 -6.23
N PHE A 264 -3.41 12.65 -6.10
CA PHE A 264 -2.26 12.93 -6.97
C PHE A 264 -2.56 12.67 -8.44
N LEU A 265 -3.20 11.54 -8.77
CA LEU A 265 -3.55 11.19 -10.15
C LEU A 265 -4.56 12.17 -10.76
N GLY A 266 -5.48 12.72 -9.95
CA GLY A 266 -6.38 13.77 -10.39
C GLY A 266 -5.66 15.08 -10.67
N ALA A 267 -4.71 15.47 -9.81
CA ALA A 267 -3.94 16.70 -9.92
C ALA A 267 -2.90 16.68 -11.06
N SER A 268 -2.30 15.51 -11.34
CA SER A 268 -1.23 15.33 -12.33
C SER A 268 -1.71 14.76 -13.68
N GLY A 269 -2.97 14.32 -13.75
CA GLY A 269 -3.49 13.57 -14.90
C GLY A 269 -3.32 14.27 -16.23
N ASP A 270 -3.61 15.56 -16.31
CA ASP A 270 -3.50 16.32 -17.55
C ASP A 270 -2.04 16.40 -18.04
N SER A 271 -1.08 16.62 -17.14
CA SER A 271 0.34 16.69 -17.47
C SER A 271 0.97 15.35 -17.84
N LEU A 272 0.44 14.25 -17.26
CA LEU A 272 0.81 12.89 -17.62
C LEU A 272 0.06 12.35 -18.85
N GLY A 273 -0.91 13.10 -19.39
CA GLY A 273 -1.72 12.68 -20.53
C GLY A 273 -2.77 11.61 -20.18
N TYR A 274 -3.17 11.53 -18.90
CA TYR A 274 -4.14 10.53 -18.42
C TYR A 274 -5.58 11.04 -18.61
N GLY A 275 -6.17 10.67 -19.73
CA GLY A 275 -7.56 10.97 -20.06
C GLY A 275 -8.55 9.90 -19.53
N PRO A 276 -9.77 9.89 -20.08
CA PRO A 276 -10.80 8.94 -19.64
C PRO A 276 -10.49 7.46 -19.86
N ALA A 277 -9.59 7.11 -20.79
CA ALA A 277 -9.17 5.73 -21.03
C ALA A 277 -8.20 5.28 -19.94
N GLU A 278 -7.18 6.07 -19.65
CA GLU A 278 -6.16 5.83 -18.62
C GLU A 278 -6.81 5.79 -17.23
N ARG A 279 -7.77 6.68 -16.97
CA ARG A 279 -8.58 6.63 -15.74
C ARG A 279 -9.31 5.28 -15.58
N ARG A 280 -9.87 4.70 -16.65
CA ARG A 280 -10.48 3.37 -16.57
C ARG A 280 -9.46 2.29 -16.26
N ASN A 281 -8.29 2.35 -16.89
CA ASN A 281 -7.20 1.40 -16.66
C ASN A 281 -6.72 1.45 -15.20
N ILE A 282 -6.54 2.65 -14.61
CA ILE A 282 -6.23 2.83 -13.19
C ILE A 282 -7.29 2.12 -12.33
N LEU A 283 -8.57 2.41 -12.56
CA LEU A 283 -9.65 1.83 -11.77
C LEU A 283 -9.82 0.32 -11.96
N ASP A 284 -9.38 -0.23 -13.09
CA ASP A 284 -9.34 -1.68 -13.31
C ASP A 284 -8.13 -2.33 -12.63
N ASP A 285 -6.98 -1.65 -12.56
CA ASP A 285 -5.81 -2.10 -11.80
C ASP A 285 -6.10 -2.14 -10.28
N VAL A 286 -6.79 -1.16 -9.74
CA VAL A 286 -7.25 -1.15 -8.33
C VAL A 286 -7.98 -2.45 -7.97
N ARG A 287 -8.78 -3.02 -8.86
CA ARG A 287 -9.49 -4.29 -8.63
C ARG A 287 -8.55 -5.49 -8.49
N LEU A 288 -7.37 -5.44 -9.12
CA LEU A 288 -6.38 -6.51 -9.00
C LEU A 288 -5.76 -6.55 -7.61
N ARG A 289 -5.68 -5.40 -6.94
CA ARG A 289 -5.05 -5.20 -5.63
C ARG A 289 -6.02 -5.30 -4.45
N SER A 290 -7.31 -5.35 -4.72
CA SER A 290 -8.36 -5.47 -3.70
C SER A 290 -8.41 -6.85 -3.08
N ASP A 291 -9.02 -6.93 -1.89
CA ASP A 291 -9.18 -8.17 -1.13
C ASP A 291 -9.83 -9.30 -1.93
N ARG A 292 -9.24 -10.49 -1.82
CA ARG A 292 -9.76 -11.73 -2.40
C ARG A 292 -9.85 -12.79 -1.31
N GLY A 293 -11.02 -13.34 -1.12
CA GLY A 293 -11.23 -14.44 -0.18
C GLY A 293 -11.47 -14.00 1.25
N ARG A 294 -10.75 -14.58 2.22
CA ARG A 294 -10.98 -14.38 3.66
C ARG A 294 -10.18 -13.23 4.27
N HIS A 295 -9.06 -12.85 3.70
CA HIS A 295 -8.28 -11.72 4.14
C HIS A 295 -8.94 -10.44 3.66
N ARG A 296 -9.26 -9.55 4.58
CA ARG A 296 -10.01 -8.32 4.32
C ARG A 296 -9.30 -7.12 4.93
N THR A 297 -8.13 -6.82 4.39
CA THR A 297 -7.28 -5.73 4.88
C THR A 297 -7.14 -4.56 3.91
N HIS A 298 -7.42 -4.78 2.61
CA HIS A 298 -7.30 -3.75 1.57
C HIS A 298 -8.67 -3.20 1.10
N GLY A 299 -9.75 -3.80 1.57
CA GLY A 299 -11.10 -3.45 1.15
C GLY A 299 -11.55 -4.11 -0.15
N SER A 300 -12.86 -4.07 -0.39
CA SER A 300 -13.47 -4.65 -1.58
C SER A 300 -13.03 -3.91 -2.85
N ALA A 301 -13.07 -4.61 -3.99
CA ALA A 301 -12.79 -4.03 -5.29
C ALA A 301 -13.70 -2.82 -5.63
N GLU A 302 -14.94 -2.82 -5.13
CA GLU A 302 -15.89 -1.72 -5.29
C GLU A 302 -15.44 -0.49 -4.49
N ASN A 303 -15.10 -0.69 -3.21
CA ASN A 303 -14.67 0.41 -2.33
C ASN A 303 -13.30 0.96 -2.75
N GLY A 304 -12.34 0.08 -3.13
CA GLY A 304 -11.05 0.53 -3.66
C GLY A 304 -11.22 1.45 -4.88
N ARG A 305 -12.03 1.03 -5.85
CA ARG A 305 -12.34 1.84 -7.04
C ARG A 305 -13.04 3.15 -6.68
N MET A 306 -14.01 3.09 -5.77
CA MET A 306 -14.79 4.25 -5.35
C MET A 306 -13.88 5.29 -4.70
N TRP A 307 -13.03 4.88 -3.74
CA TRP A 307 -12.12 5.81 -3.06
C TRP A 307 -11.05 6.38 -3.98
N THR A 308 -10.46 5.57 -4.87
CA THR A 308 -9.51 6.07 -5.88
C THR A 308 -10.18 7.07 -6.81
N ALA A 309 -11.37 6.75 -7.35
CA ALA A 309 -12.12 7.66 -8.20
C ALA A 309 -12.51 8.95 -7.47
N HIS A 310 -12.89 8.83 -6.20
CA HIS A 310 -13.24 9.98 -5.36
C HIS A 310 -12.05 10.93 -5.17
N GLY A 311 -10.86 10.40 -4.89
CA GLY A 311 -9.63 11.19 -4.82
C GLY A 311 -9.32 11.91 -6.13
N MET A 312 -9.40 11.20 -7.28
CA MET A 312 -9.18 11.79 -8.60
C MET A 312 -10.18 12.90 -8.95
N ASP A 313 -11.44 12.80 -8.49
CA ASP A 313 -12.48 13.77 -8.78
C ASP A 313 -12.43 14.99 -7.87
N ARG A 314 -11.97 14.82 -6.63
CA ARG A 314 -11.98 15.88 -5.61
C ARG A 314 -10.68 16.65 -5.53
N VAL A 315 -9.56 15.97 -5.81
CA VAL A 315 -8.21 16.55 -5.69
C VAL A 315 -7.94 17.20 -4.32
N ASP A 316 -8.72 16.83 -3.32
CA ASP A 316 -8.69 17.36 -1.95
C ASP A 316 -8.46 16.21 -0.96
N PRO A 317 -7.31 16.15 -0.28
CA PRO A 317 -7.02 15.13 0.74
C PRO A 317 -8.05 15.07 1.88
N ALA A 318 -8.77 16.16 2.18
CA ALA A 318 -9.86 16.15 3.15
C ALA A 318 -11.00 15.20 2.74
N SER A 319 -11.18 14.99 1.44
CA SER A 319 -12.19 14.05 0.91
C SER A 319 -11.81 12.58 1.16
N CYS A 320 -10.56 12.30 1.56
CA CYS A 320 -10.03 10.97 1.85
C CYS A 320 -10.21 10.54 3.32
N ASP A 321 -11.12 11.14 4.05
CA ASP A 321 -11.40 10.77 5.44
C ASP A 321 -12.20 9.46 5.51
N THR A 322 -11.50 8.33 5.37
CA THR A 322 -12.08 6.99 5.51
C THR A 322 -12.43 6.64 6.96
N TRP A 323 -11.88 7.38 7.93
CA TRP A 323 -12.05 7.13 9.36
C TRP A 323 -13.46 7.48 9.84
N ASN A 324 -14.08 8.51 9.24
CA ASN A 324 -15.47 8.91 9.46
C ASN A 324 -16.47 8.31 8.45
N ALA A 325 -15.99 7.52 7.49
CA ALA A 325 -16.86 6.94 6.47
C ALA A 325 -17.74 5.82 7.05
N ASP A 326 -18.96 5.68 6.50
CA ASP A 326 -19.86 4.58 6.84
C ASP A 326 -19.19 3.22 6.60
N GLU A 327 -19.45 2.23 7.45
CA GLU A 327 -18.89 0.87 7.37
C GLU A 327 -19.04 0.24 5.96
N GLY A 328 -20.17 0.49 5.29
CA GLY A 328 -20.43 0.01 3.92
C GLY A 328 -19.43 0.50 2.88
N LEU A 329 -18.79 1.66 3.12
CA LEU A 329 -17.80 2.27 2.21
C LEU A 329 -16.36 1.83 2.49
N VAL A 330 -16.14 1.02 3.54
CA VAL A 330 -14.82 0.55 3.97
C VAL A 330 -14.74 -0.98 4.15
N ARG A 331 -15.61 -1.71 3.45
CA ARG A 331 -15.64 -3.18 3.47
C ARG A 331 -14.65 -3.79 2.51
#